data_b86d06c18fc5f571395c8a6da2d4fc7c
#
_entry.id   b86d06c18fc5f571395c8a6da2d4fc7c
#
_cell.length_a   1.000
_cell.length_b   1.000
_cell.length_c   1.000
_cell.angle_alpha   90.00
_cell.angle_beta   90.00
_cell.angle_gamma   90.00
#
_symmetry.space_group_name_H-M   'P 1'
#
loop_
_entity.id
_entity.type
_entity.pdbx_description
1 polymer ?
#
loop_
_entity_poly.entity_id
_entity_poly.type
_entity_poly.pdbx_seq_one_letter_code
_entity_poly.pdbx_strand_id
1 'polypeptide(L)'
;KINNQQSLLERIAAVRATGIADEIIIEEYEGQKIDDIRRYGVDIFTVGSDWKGQFDYLNEFCKVVYLDRTVGISSSDIRSKKSKHSIEVVGTLPLCKKFINESKYVNGVEIVENDGDSVYLVSTPDKHYEQIKAYLNAGKHVVCESPIALKESECAELFDIARKKKCVLMDGIKTAYSTAYYRLLLLIKSGKIGNVLSVDATCTSIRNYDDENSDGAKWNSISLWGPPALLPIFQILGTEYKSSRIISNFANEKTKYDGFTKIDLVYDNAVASVKVAQQAKSEGDLVITGTKGYVYVPAPWWKTDYFEVRYENIEENKRYFYPLDGEGIRYEIVSFSRAIDSDKNTSYISESVSVAIAKIMEQFYSGDVILIK
;
A
#
# COMPACT_ATOMS: atom_id res chain seq x y z
N LYS A 1 9.04 -12.21 3.87
CA LYS A 1 10.44 -11.75 3.65
C LYS A 1 10.39 -10.57 2.67
N ILE A 2 10.97 -9.44 3.03
CA ILE A 2 10.91 -8.16 2.28
C ILE A 2 11.49 -8.30 0.88
N ASN A 3 12.60 -9.00 0.74
CA ASN A 3 13.30 -9.23 -0.53
C ASN A 3 12.80 -10.44 -1.33
N ASN A 4 11.56 -10.86 -1.16
CA ASN A 4 10.98 -11.90 -2.00
C ASN A 4 10.68 -11.37 -3.39
N GLN A 5 11.26 -11.98 -4.41
CA GLN A 5 11.02 -11.62 -5.81
C GLN A 5 9.66 -12.12 -6.34
N GLN A 6 9.02 -13.05 -5.64
CA GLN A 6 7.75 -13.64 -6.01
C GLN A 6 6.62 -13.14 -5.10
N SER A 7 5.48 -12.84 -5.67
CA SER A 7 4.25 -12.57 -4.94
C SER A 7 3.81 -13.80 -4.15
N LEU A 8 2.85 -13.64 -3.23
CA LEU A 8 2.30 -14.78 -2.49
C LEU A 8 1.70 -15.83 -3.44
N LEU A 9 0.95 -15.39 -4.45
CA LEU A 9 0.30 -16.32 -5.40
C LEU A 9 1.32 -17.06 -6.26
N GLU A 10 2.37 -16.39 -6.72
CA GLU A 10 3.46 -17.05 -7.45
C GLU A 10 4.19 -18.08 -6.59
N ARG A 11 4.41 -17.80 -5.31
CA ARG A 11 5.02 -18.75 -4.38
C ARG A 11 4.12 -19.98 -4.14
N ILE A 12 2.82 -19.75 -3.97
CA ILE A 12 1.84 -20.86 -3.85
C ILE A 12 1.84 -21.71 -5.12
N ALA A 13 1.80 -21.06 -6.29
CA ALA A 13 1.84 -21.76 -7.58
C ALA A 13 3.13 -22.56 -7.75
N ALA A 14 4.28 -21.98 -7.39
CA ALA A 14 5.58 -22.64 -7.45
C ALA A 14 5.64 -23.88 -6.54
N VAL A 15 5.18 -23.76 -5.29
CA VAL A 15 5.14 -24.90 -4.36
C VAL A 15 4.18 -25.99 -4.88
N ARG A 16 3.01 -25.60 -5.36
CA ARG A 16 2.04 -26.57 -5.95
C ARG A 16 2.60 -27.29 -7.17
N ALA A 17 3.36 -26.58 -8.01
CA ALA A 17 3.98 -27.16 -9.21
C ALA A 17 5.06 -28.21 -8.90
N THR A 18 5.64 -28.22 -7.69
CA THR A 18 6.59 -29.26 -7.29
C THR A 18 5.94 -30.63 -7.08
N GLY A 19 4.65 -30.66 -6.81
CA GLY A 19 3.91 -31.89 -6.48
C GLY A 19 4.34 -32.57 -5.16
N ILE A 20 5.16 -31.88 -4.33
CA ILE A 20 5.68 -32.44 -3.07
C ILE A 20 4.71 -32.17 -1.91
N ALA A 21 4.00 -31.04 -1.94
CA ALA A 21 3.09 -30.65 -0.88
C ALA A 21 1.68 -31.19 -1.14
N ASP A 22 1.15 -31.97 -0.23
CA ASP A 22 -0.23 -32.46 -0.27
C ASP A 22 -1.21 -31.33 0.00
N GLU A 23 -0.87 -30.43 0.95
CA GLU A 23 -1.67 -29.25 1.28
C GLU A 23 -0.79 -28.03 1.46
N ILE A 24 -1.29 -26.85 1.02
CA ILE A 24 -0.61 -25.57 1.15
C ILE A 24 -1.48 -24.64 1.99
N ILE A 25 -1.01 -24.34 3.18
CA ILE A 25 -1.68 -23.47 4.15
C ILE A 25 -1.00 -22.11 4.17
N ILE A 26 -1.80 -21.06 4.21
CA ILE A 26 -1.30 -19.70 4.37
C ILE A 26 -1.42 -19.33 5.84
N GLU A 27 -0.31 -18.92 6.43
CA GLU A 27 -0.32 -18.40 7.81
C GLU A 27 -0.95 -17.01 7.82
N GLU A 28 -2.05 -16.85 8.54
CA GLU A 28 -2.90 -15.65 8.54
C GLU A 28 -2.97 -14.93 9.89
N TYR A 29 -2.62 -15.61 10.99
CA TYR A 29 -2.71 -15.03 12.33
C TYR A 29 -1.63 -15.58 13.26
N GLU A 30 -1.35 -14.83 14.33
CA GLU A 30 -0.42 -15.25 15.38
C GLU A 30 -0.98 -16.49 16.13
N GLY A 31 -0.12 -17.49 16.36
CA GLY A 31 -0.54 -18.75 16.99
C GLY A 31 -1.10 -19.80 16.02
N GLN A 32 -1.36 -19.46 14.75
CA GLN A 32 -1.90 -20.41 13.76
C GLN A 32 -1.11 -21.71 13.66
N LYS A 33 0.21 -21.68 13.87
CA LYS A 33 1.04 -22.89 13.83
C LYS A 33 0.57 -23.94 14.83
N ILE A 34 0.16 -23.54 16.02
CA ILE A 34 -0.37 -24.45 17.04
C ILE A 34 -1.72 -25.01 16.60
N ASP A 35 -2.60 -24.16 16.06
CA ASP A 35 -3.91 -24.58 15.56
C ASP A 35 -3.77 -25.54 14.39
N ASP A 36 -2.86 -25.27 13.44
CA ASP A 36 -2.61 -26.11 12.28
C ASP A 36 -1.98 -27.45 12.69
N ILE A 37 -1.00 -27.44 13.62
CA ILE A 37 -0.41 -28.67 14.15
C ILE A 37 -1.49 -29.57 14.75
N ARG A 38 -2.40 -29.01 15.54
CA ARG A 38 -3.50 -29.77 16.15
C ARG A 38 -4.53 -30.23 15.14
N ARG A 39 -4.90 -29.34 14.19
CA ARG A 39 -5.93 -29.62 13.20
C ARG A 39 -5.54 -30.71 12.22
N TYR A 40 -4.27 -30.73 11.80
CA TYR A 40 -3.75 -31.67 10.80
C TYR A 40 -2.99 -32.85 11.43
N GLY A 41 -2.87 -32.89 12.76
CA GLY A 41 -2.15 -33.95 13.46
C GLY A 41 -0.68 -34.02 13.06
N VAL A 42 0.00 -32.86 13.03
CA VAL A 42 1.38 -32.75 12.54
C VAL A 42 2.33 -33.40 13.54
N ASP A 43 3.09 -34.39 13.11
CA ASP A 43 4.12 -35.07 13.93
C ASP A 43 5.43 -34.29 13.95
N ILE A 44 5.80 -33.67 12.84
CA ILE A 44 7.10 -32.98 12.68
C ILE A 44 6.89 -31.62 12.05
N PHE A 45 7.33 -30.57 12.75
CA PHE A 45 7.45 -29.22 12.21
C PHE A 45 8.90 -28.96 11.79
N THR A 46 9.12 -28.63 10.51
CA THR A 46 10.46 -28.35 9.98
C THR A 46 10.61 -26.88 9.60
N VAL A 47 11.78 -26.32 9.92
CA VAL A 47 12.13 -24.93 9.58
C VAL A 47 13.64 -24.81 9.37
N GLY A 48 14.09 -23.78 8.62
CA GLY A 48 15.53 -23.56 8.40
C GLY A 48 16.28 -23.22 9.69
N SER A 49 17.55 -23.59 9.75
CA SER A 49 18.44 -23.37 10.92
C SER A 49 18.61 -21.90 11.33
N ASP A 50 18.29 -20.96 10.45
CA ASP A 50 18.27 -19.52 10.77
C ASP A 50 17.27 -19.16 11.88
N TRP A 51 16.29 -20.01 12.10
CA TRP A 51 15.22 -19.84 13.10
C TRP A 51 15.45 -20.69 14.36
N LYS A 52 16.66 -21.22 14.52
CA LYS A 52 16.98 -22.10 15.65
C LYS A 52 16.62 -21.46 17.00
N GLY A 53 15.84 -22.18 17.79
CA GLY A 53 15.35 -21.75 19.08
C GLY A 53 14.04 -20.93 19.07
N GLN A 54 13.69 -20.31 17.94
CA GLN A 54 12.48 -19.45 17.89
C GLN A 54 11.16 -20.22 17.87
N PHE A 55 11.18 -21.47 17.47
CA PHE A 55 10.00 -22.35 17.41
C PHE A 55 10.04 -23.48 18.45
N ASP A 56 10.93 -23.42 19.43
CA ASP A 56 11.06 -24.47 20.46
C ASP A 56 9.78 -24.66 21.29
N TYR A 57 8.95 -23.62 21.40
CA TYR A 57 7.65 -23.68 22.06
C TYR A 57 6.69 -24.67 21.39
N LEU A 58 6.90 -25.02 20.11
CA LEU A 58 6.09 -26.01 19.40
C LEU A 58 6.42 -27.45 19.80
N ASN A 59 7.54 -27.69 20.54
CA ASN A 59 7.87 -29.04 21.03
C ASN A 59 6.84 -29.61 22.01
N GLU A 60 5.96 -28.77 22.56
CA GLU A 60 4.80 -29.25 23.35
C GLU A 60 3.73 -29.93 22.50
N PHE A 61 3.73 -29.71 21.17
CA PHE A 61 2.67 -30.17 20.26
C PHE A 61 3.17 -31.12 19.20
N CYS A 62 4.43 -30.99 18.74
CA CYS A 62 5.03 -31.84 17.71
C CYS A 62 6.57 -31.79 17.82
N LYS A 63 7.26 -32.65 17.09
CA LYS A 63 8.73 -32.62 17.02
C LYS A 63 9.20 -31.45 16.16
N VAL A 64 9.99 -30.52 16.71
CA VAL A 64 10.61 -29.41 15.94
C VAL A 64 11.96 -29.85 15.41
N VAL A 65 12.17 -29.70 14.09
CA VAL A 65 13.43 -30.02 13.40
C VAL A 65 13.95 -28.81 12.64
N TYR A 66 15.13 -28.36 12.98
CA TYR A 66 15.83 -27.28 12.29
C TYR A 66 16.73 -27.88 11.20
N LEU A 67 16.41 -27.55 9.93
CA LEU A 67 17.13 -28.07 8.78
C LEU A 67 18.33 -27.16 8.48
N ASP A 68 19.50 -27.77 8.31
CA ASP A 68 20.69 -27.04 7.88
C ASP A 68 20.56 -26.50 6.47
N ARG A 69 21.26 -25.40 6.19
CA ARG A 69 21.29 -24.84 4.85
C ARG A 69 22.02 -25.75 3.89
N THR A 70 21.48 -25.88 2.68
CA THR A 70 22.20 -26.52 1.58
C THR A 70 23.41 -25.66 1.20
N VAL A 71 24.61 -26.22 1.29
CA VAL A 71 25.86 -25.53 0.98
C VAL A 71 25.88 -25.07 -0.48
N GLY A 72 26.24 -23.80 -0.72
CA GLY A 72 26.41 -23.24 -2.08
C GLY A 72 25.12 -22.70 -2.73
N ILE A 73 23.98 -22.73 -2.04
CA ILE A 73 22.72 -22.13 -2.53
C ILE A 73 22.19 -21.13 -1.50
N SER A 74 22.46 -19.84 -1.72
CA SER A 74 21.83 -18.79 -0.94
C SER A 74 20.92 -17.95 -1.84
N SER A 75 19.75 -17.57 -1.33
CA SER A 75 18.88 -16.62 -2.02
C SER A 75 19.56 -15.27 -2.23
N SER A 76 20.58 -14.95 -1.42
CA SER A 76 21.41 -13.76 -1.55
C SER A 76 22.33 -13.84 -2.76
N ASP A 77 22.96 -15.00 -3.01
CA ASP A 77 23.88 -15.19 -4.13
C ASP A 77 23.15 -15.19 -5.48
N ILE A 78 21.91 -15.71 -5.50
CA ILE A 78 21.06 -15.65 -6.69
C ILE A 78 20.63 -14.19 -6.96
N ARG A 79 20.37 -13.40 -5.94
CA ARG A 79 19.95 -11.99 -6.06
C ARG A 79 21.10 -11.06 -6.43
N SER A 80 22.31 -11.32 -5.95
CA SER A 80 23.50 -10.49 -6.27
C SER A 80 23.91 -10.54 -7.74
N LYS A 81 23.41 -11.51 -8.50
CA LYS A 81 23.68 -11.67 -9.95
C LYS A 81 22.68 -10.91 -10.84
N LYS A 82 21.61 -10.31 -10.29
CA LYS A 82 20.70 -9.47 -11.07
C LYS A 82 21.26 -8.07 -11.26
N SER A 83 20.93 -7.47 -12.41
CA SER A 83 21.19 -6.06 -12.70
C SER A 83 20.59 -5.19 -11.58
N LYS A 84 21.35 -4.18 -11.17
CA LYS A 84 20.85 -3.19 -10.21
C LYS A 84 20.04 -2.15 -10.96
N HIS A 85 18.83 -1.82 -10.42
CA HIS A 85 18.07 -0.68 -10.87
C HIS A 85 18.61 0.58 -10.21
N SER A 86 19.00 1.55 -11.01
CA SER A 86 19.43 2.86 -10.54
C SER A 86 18.21 3.77 -10.35
N ILE A 87 18.01 4.29 -9.13
CA ILE A 87 16.89 5.16 -8.80
C ILE A 87 17.41 6.54 -8.41
N GLU A 88 17.00 7.55 -9.16
CA GLU A 88 17.17 8.96 -8.83
C GLU A 88 16.02 9.40 -7.93
N VAL A 89 16.33 10.08 -6.80
CA VAL A 89 15.32 10.57 -5.86
C VAL A 89 15.14 12.07 -6.04
N VAL A 90 13.96 12.48 -6.48
CA VAL A 90 13.64 13.87 -6.81
C VAL A 90 12.60 14.43 -5.87
N GLY A 91 12.98 15.47 -5.12
CA GLY A 91 12.11 16.16 -4.17
C GLY A 91 12.87 16.67 -2.95
N THR A 92 12.16 17.39 -2.10
CA THR A 92 12.73 18.04 -0.91
C THR A 92 12.12 17.54 0.41
N LEU A 93 11.06 16.74 0.36
CA LEU A 93 10.35 16.30 1.55
C LEU A 93 11.16 15.28 2.37
N PRO A 94 10.90 15.18 3.70
CA PRO A 94 11.52 14.18 4.56
C PRO A 94 11.34 12.73 4.07
N LEU A 95 10.34 12.49 3.23
CA LEU A 95 10.06 11.19 2.64
C LEU A 95 11.18 10.72 1.70
N CYS A 96 11.85 11.65 0.98
CA CYS A 96 13.02 11.32 0.16
C CYS A 96 14.13 10.68 1.00
N LYS A 97 14.42 11.25 2.18
CA LYS A 97 15.41 10.70 3.11
C LYS A 97 15.02 9.30 3.62
N LYS A 98 13.73 9.10 3.89
CA LYS A 98 13.22 7.78 4.30
C LYS A 98 13.37 6.77 3.18
N PHE A 99 13.03 7.12 1.95
CA PHE A 99 13.17 6.24 0.78
C PHE A 99 14.63 5.84 0.58
N ILE A 100 15.58 6.79 0.59
CA ILE A 100 17.02 6.54 0.49
C ILE A 100 17.51 5.62 1.62
N ASN A 101 17.02 5.80 2.85
CA ASN A 101 17.42 4.97 3.96
C ASN A 101 16.86 3.54 3.85
N GLU A 102 15.60 3.41 3.43
CA GLU A 102 14.95 2.11 3.28
C GLU A 102 15.44 1.32 2.06
N SER A 103 15.90 2.00 1.00
CA SER A 103 16.49 1.33 -0.18
C SER A 103 17.72 0.51 0.16
N LYS A 104 18.48 0.87 1.19
CA LYS A 104 19.66 0.12 1.67
C LYS A 104 19.33 -1.31 2.12
N TYR A 105 18.09 -1.57 2.44
CA TYR A 105 17.60 -2.90 2.86
C TYR A 105 17.01 -3.70 1.68
N VAL A 106 16.99 -3.13 0.47
CA VAL A 106 16.44 -3.78 -0.72
C VAL A 106 17.57 -4.15 -1.68
N ASN A 107 17.71 -5.44 -1.99
CA ASN A 107 18.71 -5.91 -2.93
C ASN A 107 18.31 -5.57 -4.39
N GLY A 108 19.29 -5.28 -5.23
CA GLY A 108 19.07 -5.00 -6.66
C GLY A 108 18.62 -3.56 -6.94
N VAL A 109 18.78 -2.66 -5.96
CA VAL A 109 18.48 -1.23 -6.09
C VAL A 109 19.70 -0.43 -5.67
N GLU A 110 19.97 0.64 -6.40
CA GLU A 110 21.03 1.61 -6.12
C GLU A 110 20.47 3.02 -6.25
N ILE A 111 20.71 3.85 -5.24
CA ILE A 111 20.35 5.28 -5.31
C ILE A 111 21.48 6.03 -5.99
N VAL A 112 21.12 6.82 -7.00
CA VAL A 112 22.05 7.67 -7.75
C VAL A 112 21.62 9.14 -7.65
N GLU A 113 22.58 10.05 -7.78
CA GLU A 113 22.29 11.48 -7.72
C GLU A 113 21.61 12.00 -8.99
N ASN A 114 22.01 11.48 -10.15
CA ASN A 114 21.51 11.86 -11.46
C ASN A 114 21.54 10.65 -12.40
N ASP A 115 20.81 10.75 -13.50
CA ASP A 115 20.81 9.78 -14.61
C ASP A 115 20.42 8.34 -14.23
N GLY A 116 19.58 8.20 -13.19
CA GLY A 116 18.95 6.93 -12.90
C GLY A 116 18.06 6.46 -14.07
N ASP A 117 18.00 5.15 -14.27
CA ASP A 117 17.04 4.53 -15.21
C ASP A 117 15.60 4.64 -14.69
N SER A 118 15.48 4.94 -13.41
CA SER A 118 14.22 5.08 -12.70
C SER A 118 14.23 6.32 -11.79
N VAL A 119 13.03 6.84 -11.48
CA VAL A 119 12.86 8.02 -10.64
C VAL A 119 11.85 7.75 -9.52
N TYR A 120 12.21 8.10 -8.29
CA TYR A 120 11.26 8.31 -7.19
C TYR A 120 10.97 9.81 -7.04
N LEU A 121 9.73 10.19 -7.35
CA LEU A 121 9.32 11.59 -7.43
C LEU A 121 8.46 11.98 -6.22
N VAL A 122 8.90 13.01 -5.48
CA VAL A 122 8.23 13.58 -4.29
C VAL A 122 8.21 15.11 -4.38
N SER A 123 7.82 15.63 -5.50
CA SER A 123 7.58 17.07 -5.67
C SER A 123 6.16 17.45 -5.24
N THR A 124 5.77 18.70 -5.43
CA THR A 124 4.40 19.12 -5.15
C THR A 124 3.43 18.60 -6.20
N PRO A 125 2.18 18.22 -5.83
CA PRO A 125 1.22 17.58 -6.72
C PRO A 125 0.91 18.35 -8.01
N ASP A 126 0.98 19.67 -7.97
CA ASP A 126 0.79 20.56 -9.13
C ASP A 126 1.89 20.42 -10.20
N LYS A 127 3.05 19.86 -9.83
CA LYS A 127 4.19 19.65 -10.73
C LYS A 127 4.27 18.22 -11.27
N HIS A 128 3.56 17.29 -10.67
CA HIS A 128 3.69 15.85 -10.96
C HIS A 128 3.46 15.54 -12.43
N TYR A 129 2.37 16.05 -13.01
CA TYR A 129 2.02 15.78 -14.39
C TYR A 129 3.17 16.09 -15.37
N GLU A 130 3.69 17.32 -15.33
CA GLU A 130 4.76 17.74 -16.27
C GLU A 130 6.07 16.97 -16.02
N GLN A 131 6.42 16.75 -14.76
CA GLN A 131 7.66 16.04 -14.41
C GLN A 131 7.58 14.55 -14.79
N ILE A 132 6.49 13.86 -14.47
CA ILE A 132 6.29 12.45 -14.84
C ILE A 132 6.31 12.32 -16.37
N LYS A 133 5.60 13.21 -17.07
CA LYS A 133 5.57 13.23 -18.55
C LYS A 133 6.96 13.37 -19.17
N ALA A 134 7.80 14.25 -18.60
CA ALA A 134 9.18 14.44 -19.04
C ALA A 134 10.02 13.16 -18.82
N TYR A 135 9.95 12.54 -17.64
CA TYR A 135 10.70 11.32 -17.33
C TYR A 135 10.25 10.12 -18.17
N LEU A 136 8.95 9.92 -18.34
CA LEU A 136 8.44 8.84 -19.18
C LEU A 136 8.86 9.02 -20.66
N ASN A 137 8.83 10.27 -21.19
CA ASN A 137 9.29 10.56 -22.53
C ASN A 137 10.80 10.32 -22.71
N ALA A 138 11.58 10.51 -21.65
CA ALA A 138 13.00 10.16 -21.62
C ALA A 138 13.24 8.64 -21.45
N GLY A 139 12.21 7.82 -21.35
CA GLY A 139 12.33 6.37 -21.21
C GLY A 139 12.63 5.90 -19.78
N LYS A 140 12.45 6.76 -18.79
CA LYS A 140 12.69 6.42 -17.37
C LYS A 140 11.42 5.82 -16.74
N HIS A 141 11.59 4.83 -15.87
CA HIS A 141 10.52 4.33 -15.01
C HIS A 141 10.26 5.30 -13.87
N VAL A 142 9.01 5.45 -13.45
CA VAL A 142 8.65 6.44 -12.41
C VAL A 142 7.79 5.79 -11.32
N VAL A 143 8.18 5.97 -10.07
CA VAL A 143 7.29 5.86 -8.91
C VAL A 143 7.11 7.26 -8.34
N CYS A 144 5.87 7.72 -8.25
CA CYS A 144 5.53 9.06 -7.78
C CYS A 144 4.65 9.00 -6.55
N GLU A 145 4.96 9.81 -5.52
CA GLU A 145 4.02 10.01 -4.41
C GLU A 145 2.66 10.49 -4.92
N SER A 146 1.62 9.90 -4.37
CA SER A 146 0.24 10.20 -4.77
C SER A 146 -0.20 11.60 -4.28
N PRO A 147 -1.05 12.27 -5.05
CA PRO A 147 -1.68 11.88 -6.31
C PRO A 147 -0.73 12.04 -7.52
N ILE A 148 -0.80 11.11 -8.47
CA ILE A 148 0.02 11.16 -9.72
C ILE A 148 -0.26 12.43 -10.52
N ALA A 149 -1.52 12.87 -10.57
CA ALA A 149 -1.95 14.11 -11.20
C ALA A 149 -3.16 14.69 -10.48
N LEU A 150 -3.45 15.96 -10.71
CA LEU A 150 -4.62 16.65 -10.13
C LEU A 150 -5.86 16.60 -11.03
N LYS A 151 -5.75 16.05 -12.24
CA LYS A 151 -6.87 15.88 -13.18
C LYS A 151 -6.96 14.44 -13.67
N GLU A 152 -8.19 13.97 -13.84
CA GLU A 152 -8.49 12.63 -14.34
C GLU A 152 -7.81 12.37 -15.69
N SER A 153 -7.98 13.31 -16.64
CA SER A 153 -7.42 13.21 -18.00
C SER A 153 -5.88 13.21 -18.02
N GLU A 154 -5.25 14.01 -17.16
CA GLU A 154 -3.79 14.07 -17.05
C GLU A 154 -3.22 12.75 -16.50
N CYS A 155 -3.88 12.18 -15.48
CA CYS A 155 -3.49 10.89 -14.93
C CYS A 155 -3.58 9.77 -15.97
N ALA A 156 -4.70 9.69 -16.71
CA ALA A 156 -4.91 8.71 -17.77
C ALA A 156 -3.86 8.85 -18.88
N GLU A 157 -3.55 10.08 -19.31
CA GLU A 157 -2.52 10.35 -20.33
C GLU A 157 -1.14 9.84 -19.90
N LEU A 158 -0.76 10.04 -18.63
CA LEU A 158 0.53 9.56 -18.12
C LEU A 158 0.67 8.04 -18.19
N PHE A 159 -0.39 7.29 -17.85
CA PHE A 159 -0.39 5.84 -18.02
C PHE A 159 -0.34 5.41 -19.48
N ASP A 160 -0.99 6.14 -20.39
CA ASP A 160 -0.88 5.91 -21.82
C ASP A 160 0.55 6.12 -22.35
N ILE A 161 1.21 7.19 -21.91
CA ILE A 161 2.62 7.45 -22.25
C ILE A 161 3.50 6.32 -21.71
N ALA A 162 3.31 5.92 -20.46
CA ALA A 162 4.08 4.84 -19.83
C ALA A 162 3.98 3.54 -20.64
N ARG A 163 2.76 3.15 -21.06
CA ARG A 163 2.54 1.98 -21.92
C ARG A 163 3.26 2.10 -23.27
N LYS A 164 3.12 3.26 -23.96
CA LYS A 164 3.76 3.49 -25.25
C LYS A 164 5.29 3.45 -25.18
N LYS A 165 5.84 3.95 -24.08
CA LYS A 165 7.30 4.00 -23.84
C LYS A 165 7.84 2.72 -23.20
N LYS A 166 6.98 1.75 -22.85
CA LYS A 166 7.34 0.54 -22.09
C LYS A 166 8.00 0.87 -20.76
N CYS A 167 7.56 1.95 -20.12
CA CYS A 167 8.00 2.36 -18.81
C CYS A 167 6.98 1.95 -17.76
N VAL A 168 7.46 1.71 -16.54
CA VAL A 168 6.60 1.55 -15.37
C VAL A 168 6.26 2.93 -14.82
N LEU A 169 4.97 3.20 -14.64
CA LEU A 169 4.47 4.30 -13.81
C LEU A 169 3.74 3.68 -12.63
N MET A 170 4.18 4.00 -11.41
CA MET A 170 3.64 3.43 -10.18
C MET A 170 3.22 4.53 -9.21
N ASP A 171 2.04 4.38 -8.63
CA ASP A 171 1.51 5.27 -7.61
C ASP A 171 2.11 4.91 -6.25
N GLY A 172 2.74 5.89 -5.60
CA GLY A 172 3.50 5.76 -4.37
C GLY A 172 2.65 5.83 -3.11
N ILE A 173 1.57 5.05 -3.01
CA ILE A 173 0.83 4.90 -1.76
C ILE A 173 1.36 3.67 -1.03
N LYS A 174 2.39 3.84 -0.24
CA LYS A 174 3.12 2.76 0.45
C LYS A 174 2.25 1.76 1.22
N THR A 175 1.08 2.18 1.69
CA THR A 175 0.09 1.32 2.37
C THR A 175 -0.34 0.14 1.50
N ALA A 176 -0.53 0.36 0.19
CA ALA A 176 -0.95 -0.68 -0.75
C ALA A 176 0.02 -1.86 -0.83
N TYR A 177 1.30 -1.60 -0.58
CA TYR A 177 2.38 -2.58 -0.70
C TYR A 177 2.66 -3.32 0.61
N SER A 178 2.06 -2.90 1.74
CA SER A 178 2.23 -3.56 3.03
C SER A 178 1.53 -4.93 3.06
N THR A 179 2.15 -5.90 3.73
CA THR A 179 1.62 -7.26 3.80
C THR A 179 0.27 -7.30 4.52
N ALA A 180 0.12 -6.59 5.64
CA ALA A 180 -1.12 -6.54 6.39
C ALA A 180 -2.29 -6.04 5.53
N TYR A 181 -2.11 -4.92 4.86
CA TYR A 181 -3.14 -4.31 4.02
C TYR A 181 -3.53 -5.22 2.83
N TYR A 182 -2.55 -5.80 2.15
CA TYR A 182 -2.82 -6.72 1.04
C TYR A 182 -3.62 -7.96 1.50
N ARG A 183 -3.27 -8.52 2.65
CA ARG A 183 -3.99 -9.66 3.25
C ARG A 183 -5.41 -9.30 3.65
N LEU A 184 -5.61 -8.10 4.19
CA LEU A 184 -6.94 -7.55 4.49
C LEU A 184 -7.82 -7.55 3.23
N LEU A 185 -7.32 -7.04 2.10
CA LEU A 185 -8.06 -7.04 0.84
C LEU A 185 -8.43 -8.47 0.37
N LEU A 186 -7.50 -9.42 0.49
CA LEU A 186 -7.77 -10.81 0.13
C LEU A 186 -8.86 -11.44 1.02
N LEU A 187 -8.86 -11.17 2.32
CA LEU A 187 -9.89 -11.65 3.25
C LEU A 187 -11.27 -11.06 2.94
N ILE A 188 -11.34 -9.79 2.62
CA ILE A 188 -12.59 -9.14 2.20
C ILE A 188 -13.11 -9.80 0.91
N LYS A 189 -12.25 -9.93 -0.11
CA LYS A 189 -12.59 -10.57 -1.38
C LYS A 189 -12.99 -12.04 -1.24
N SER A 190 -12.52 -12.74 -0.21
CA SER A 190 -12.92 -14.12 0.09
C SER A 190 -14.32 -14.22 0.74
N GLY A 191 -14.98 -13.09 1.02
CA GLY A 191 -16.33 -13.06 1.61
C GLY A 191 -16.36 -13.29 3.12
N LYS A 192 -15.24 -13.14 3.83
CA LYS A 192 -15.16 -13.35 5.30
C LYS A 192 -16.18 -12.50 6.07
N ILE A 193 -16.39 -11.26 5.66
CA ILE A 193 -17.37 -10.35 6.28
C ILE A 193 -18.69 -10.24 5.50
N GLY A 194 -18.89 -11.10 4.49
CA GLY A 194 -20.05 -11.03 3.59
C GLY A 194 -19.97 -9.90 2.59
N ASN A 195 -21.11 -9.32 2.19
CA ASN A 195 -21.14 -8.17 1.29
C ASN A 195 -20.75 -6.91 2.06
N VAL A 196 -19.84 -6.10 1.48
CA VAL A 196 -19.44 -4.83 2.07
C VAL A 196 -20.51 -3.79 1.85
N LEU A 197 -20.89 -3.09 2.93
CA LEU A 197 -21.92 -2.04 2.93
C LEU A 197 -21.32 -0.65 3.17
N SER A 198 -20.22 -0.54 3.94
CA SER A 198 -19.54 0.73 4.19
C SER A 198 -18.03 0.56 4.27
N VAL A 199 -17.29 1.57 3.79
CA VAL A 199 -15.85 1.72 4.01
C VAL A 199 -15.58 3.12 4.55
N ASP A 200 -15.11 3.21 5.79
CA ASP A 200 -14.85 4.46 6.50
C ASP A 200 -13.36 4.58 6.82
N ALA A 201 -12.67 5.54 6.19
CA ALA A 201 -11.23 5.74 6.33
C ALA A 201 -10.91 7.13 6.88
N THR A 202 -10.11 7.18 7.95
CA THR A 202 -9.71 8.44 8.58
C THR A 202 -8.19 8.60 8.59
N CYS A 203 -7.68 9.70 8.03
CA CYS A 203 -6.27 10.08 8.08
C CYS A 203 -6.14 11.52 8.56
N THR A 204 -5.80 11.70 9.83
CA THR A 204 -5.72 13.04 10.45
C THR A 204 -4.43 13.25 11.21
N SER A 205 -3.93 14.48 11.15
CA SER A 205 -2.78 14.96 11.92
C SER A 205 -3.00 16.42 12.34
N ILE A 206 -2.22 16.90 13.30
CA ILE A 206 -2.14 18.33 13.59
C ILE A 206 -0.75 18.78 13.17
N ARG A 207 -0.68 19.70 12.22
CA ARG A 207 0.54 20.31 11.71
C ARG A 207 0.38 21.83 11.74
N ASN A 208 1.46 22.53 12.01
CA ASN A 208 1.46 23.97 11.86
C ASN A 208 1.40 24.29 10.35
N TYR A 209 0.44 25.11 9.98
CA TYR A 209 0.37 25.69 8.66
C TYR A 209 1.35 26.88 8.62
N ASP A 210 2.28 26.84 7.69
CA ASP A 210 3.25 27.89 7.47
C ASP A 210 3.00 28.48 6.07
N ASP A 211 2.45 29.69 6.06
CA ASP A 211 2.15 30.42 4.81
C ASP A 211 3.43 30.81 4.03
N GLU A 212 4.58 30.90 4.70
CA GLU A 212 5.85 31.28 4.09
C GLU A 212 6.50 30.10 3.36
N ASN A 213 6.14 28.87 3.72
CA ASN A 213 6.66 27.67 3.08
C ASN A 213 5.77 27.24 1.90
N SER A 214 6.05 27.82 0.73
CA SER A 214 5.22 27.63 -0.49
C SER A 214 5.02 26.16 -0.91
N ASP A 215 5.99 25.27 -0.61
CA ASP A 215 5.88 23.84 -0.91
C ASP A 215 5.00 23.11 0.09
N GLY A 216 5.00 23.51 1.37
CA GLY A 216 4.10 22.98 2.39
C GLY A 216 2.63 23.31 2.13
N ALA A 217 2.36 24.51 1.60
CA ALA A 217 1.01 24.94 1.26
C ALA A 217 0.37 24.12 0.12
N LYS A 218 1.15 23.48 -0.74
CA LYS A 218 0.67 22.65 -1.85
C LYS A 218 0.39 21.20 -1.44
N TRP A 219 0.93 20.76 -0.33
CA TRP A 219 0.60 19.51 0.32
C TRP A 219 -0.47 19.75 1.42
N ASN A 220 -1.68 20.11 1.00
CA ASN A 220 -2.83 20.32 1.87
C ASN A 220 -3.44 18.99 2.36
N SER A 221 -4.53 19.03 3.14
CA SER A 221 -5.08 17.82 3.75
C SER A 221 -5.53 16.79 2.72
N ILE A 222 -6.23 17.26 1.65
CA ILE A 222 -6.75 16.34 0.64
C ILE A 222 -5.63 15.76 -0.24
N SER A 223 -4.64 16.53 -0.63
CA SER A 223 -3.55 16.03 -1.49
C SER A 223 -2.61 15.09 -0.75
N LEU A 224 -2.37 15.32 0.56
CA LEU A 224 -1.49 14.48 1.35
C LEU A 224 -2.18 13.20 1.87
N TRP A 225 -3.38 13.35 2.42
CA TRP A 225 -4.09 12.27 3.09
C TRP A 225 -5.25 11.67 2.29
N GLY A 226 -5.72 12.39 1.26
CA GLY A 226 -6.80 11.89 0.38
C GLY A 226 -6.44 10.60 -0.33
N PRO A 227 -5.30 10.52 -1.04
CA PRO A 227 -4.93 9.31 -1.76
C PRO A 227 -4.88 8.06 -0.89
N PRO A 228 -4.14 8.01 0.24
CA PRO A 228 -4.16 6.82 1.10
C PRO A 228 -5.55 6.51 1.67
N ALA A 229 -6.38 7.53 1.99
CA ALA A 229 -7.71 7.30 2.54
C ALA A 229 -8.73 6.82 1.48
N LEU A 230 -8.60 7.25 0.23
CA LEU A 230 -9.43 6.79 -0.90
C LEU A 230 -9.03 5.39 -1.39
N LEU A 231 -7.79 4.99 -1.20
CA LEU A 231 -7.25 3.71 -1.66
C LEU A 231 -8.11 2.50 -1.26
N PRO A 232 -8.44 2.26 0.03
CA PRO A 232 -9.25 1.11 0.43
C PRO A 232 -10.65 1.15 -0.19
N ILE A 233 -11.23 2.33 -0.37
CA ILE A 233 -12.55 2.49 -0.95
C ILE A 233 -12.54 1.99 -2.38
N PHE A 234 -11.64 2.51 -3.22
CA PHE A 234 -11.57 2.14 -4.64
C PHE A 234 -11.12 0.68 -4.86
N GLN A 235 -10.29 0.13 -3.97
CA GLN A 235 -9.86 -1.26 -4.08
C GLN A 235 -10.90 -2.28 -3.61
N ILE A 236 -11.83 -1.87 -2.74
CA ILE A 236 -12.88 -2.73 -2.18
C ILE A 236 -14.20 -2.57 -2.93
N LEU A 237 -14.64 -1.33 -3.15
CA LEU A 237 -15.94 -1.01 -3.76
C LEU A 237 -15.86 -0.74 -5.26
N GLY A 238 -14.65 -0.56 -5.80
CA GLY A 238 -14.44 -0.17 -7.20
C GLY A 238 -14.43 1.34 -7.40
N THR A 239 -14.11 1.76 -8.63
CA THR A 239 -13.94 3.17 -9.00
C THR A 239 -15.21 3.83 -9.52
N GLU A 240 -16.24 3.03 -9.83
CA GLU A 240 -17.50 3.51 -10.39
C GLU A 240 -18.50 3.81 -9.26
N TYR A 241 -18.52 5.05 -8.78
CA TYR A 241 -19.50 5.53 -7.79
C TYR A 241 -20.58 6.38 -8.47
N LYS A 242 -21.80 6.41 -7.89
CA LYS A 242 -22.95 7.18 -8.41
C LYS A 242 -22.83 8.67 -8.15
N SER A 243 -22.35 9.02 -6.99
CA SER A 243 -22.19 10.42 -6.58
C SER A 243 -21.10 10.57 -5.53
N SER A 244 -20.51 11.76 -5.50
CA SER A 244 -19.54 12.20 -4.51
C SER A 244 -19.97 13.53 -3.90
N ARG A 245 -19.61 13.74 -2.64
CA ARG A 245 -19.80 15.01 -1.96
C ARG A 245 -18.56 15.33 -1.16
N ILE A 246 -17.95 16.49 -1.44
CA ILE A 246 -16.78 16.98 -0.73
C ILE A 246 -17.21 18.14 0.18
N ILE A 247 -16.87 18.07 1.46
CA ILE A 247 -17.13 19.09 2.46
C ILE A 247 -15.80 19.48 3.07
N SER A 248 -15.44 20.76 3.05
CA SER A 248 -14.10 21.20 3.48
C SER A 248 -14.14 22.47 4.33
N ASN A 249 -13.19 22.56 5.25
CA ASN A 249 -12.83 23.79 5.94
C ASN A 249 -11.48 24.26 5.40
N PHE A 250 -11.46 25.45 4.80
CA PHE A 250 -10.21 26.04 4.28
C PHE A 250 -9.54 26.90 5.36
N ALA A 251 -8.32 26.53 5.73
CA ALA A 251 -7.46 27.35 6.56
C ALA A 251 -6.96 28.59 5.80
N ASN A 252 -6.87 28.49 4.47
CA ASN A 252 -6.57 29.62 3.59
C ASN A 252 -7.38 29.49 2.29
N GLU A 253 -8.36 30.38 2.11
CA GLU A 253 -9.25 30.38 0.94
C GLU A 253 -8.53 30.76 -0.36
N LYS A 254 -7.50 31.62 -0.29
CA LYS A 254 -6.77 32.09 -1.48
C LYS A 254 -5.95 30.96 -2.13
N THR A 255 -5.32 30.15 -1.29
CA THR A 255 -4.50 29.02 -1.74
C THR A 255 -5.31 27.71 -1.84
N LYS A 256 -6.58 27.72 -1.41
CA LYS A 256 -7.41 26.52 -1.23
C LYS A 256 -6.74 25.48 -0.31
N TYR A 257 -5.98 25.96 0.68
CA TYR A 257 -5.39 25.06 1.67
C TYR A 257 -6.48 24.59 2.64
N ASP A 258 -6.85 23.30 2.53
CA ASP A 258 -7.81 22.69 3.41
C ASP A 258 -7.15 22.20 4.70
N GLY A 259 -7.66 22.66 5.84
CA GLY A 259 -7.28 22.16 7.16
C GLY A 259 -8.00 20.85 7.51
N PHE A 260 -9.21 20.68 6.94
CA PHE A 260 -10.07 19.52 7.13
C PHE A 260 -10.94 19.30 5.89
N THR A 261 -11.03 18.06 5.45
CA THR A 261 -11.95 17.67 4.35
C THR A 261 -12.61 16.32 4.66
N LYS A 262 -13.90 16.24 4.42
CA LYS A 262 -14.69 15.03 4.42
C LYS A 262 -15.22 14.75 3.02
N ILE A 263 -15.13 13.48 2.58
CA ILE A 263 -15.62 13.02 1.28
C ILE A 263 -16.58 11.87 1.53
N ASP A 264 -17.80 11.98 1.00
CA ASP A 264 -18.77 10.90 1.01
C ASP A 264 -18.97 10.39 -0.43
N LEU A 265 -18.94 9.07 -0.63
CA LEU A 265 -19.18 8.41 -1.91
C LEU A 265 -20.36 7.46 -1.82
N VAL A 266 -21.24 7.48 -2.82
CA VAL A 266 -22.40 6.60 -2.90
C VAL A 266 -22.25 5.64 -4.06
N TYR A 267 -22.36 4.36 -3.79
CA TYR A 267 -22.37 3.26 -4.76
C TYR A 267 -23.76 2.66 -4.88
N ASP A 268 -23.96 1.71 -5.78
CA ASP A 268 -25.25 1.00 -5.92
C ASP A 268 -25.66 0.28 -4.63
N ASN A 269 -24.71 -0.40 -3.98
CA ASN A 269 -24.95 -1.29 -2.86
C ASN A 269 -24.12 -0.94 -1.62
N ALA A 270 -23.40 0.17 -1.62
CA ALA A 270 -22.51 0.56 -0.54
C ALA A 270 -22.37 2.08 -0.45
N VAL A 271 -21.82 2.53 0.67
CA VAL A 271 -21.39 3.92 0.86
C VAL A 271 -19.95 3.94 1.35
N ALA A 272 -19.27 5.08 1.16
CA ALA A 272 -17.97 5.27 1.75
C ALA A 272 -17.79 6.68 2.30
N SER A 273 -16.99 6.81 3.35
CA SER A 273 -16.67 8.09 3.95
C SER A 273 -15.17 8.22 4.20
N VAL A 274 -14.62 9.33 3.77
CA VAL A 274 -13.22 9.70 4.01
C VAL A 274 -13.18 10.93 4.91
N LYS A 275 -12.29 10.94 5.89
CA LYS A 275 -11.99 12.10 6.72
C LYS A 275 -10.50 12.35 6.71
N VAL A 276 -10.08 13.50 6.19
CA VAL A 276 -8.67 13.89 6.12
C VAL A 276 -8.45 15.26 6.73
N ALA A 277 -7.34 15.41 7.46
CA ALA A 277 -7.02 16.70 8.07
C ALA A 277 -5.53 16.84 8.38
N GLN A 278 -5.05 18.08 8.26
CA GLN A 278 -3.75 18.52 8.80
C GLN A 278 -3.89 19.53 9.95
N GLN A 279 -5.12 20.01 10.22
CA GLN A 279 -5.40 20.93 11.32
C GLN A 279 -6.50 20.43 12.27
N ALA A 280 -6.86 19.17 12.16
CA ALA A 280 -7.77 18.51 13.08
C ALA A 280 -7.29 17.10 13.37
N LYS A 281 -7.61 16.58 14.56
CA LYS A 281 -7.23 15.23 14.97
C LYS A 281 -8.47 14.45 15.40
N SER A 282 -8.58 13.24 14.87
CA SER A 282 -9.50 12.22 15.36
C SER A 282 -8.82 10.85 15.33
N GLU A 283 -9.55 9.80 15.73
CA GLU A 283 -9.05 8.43 15.54
C GLU A 283 -8.73 8.18 14.07
N GLY A 284 -7.54 7.65 13.82
CA GLY A 284 -7.03 7.37 12.47
C GLY A 284 -7.22 5.90 12.12
N ASP A 285 -8.45 5.43 12.17
CA ASP A 285 -8.85 4.05 11.93
C ASP A 285 -9.40 3.84 10.51
N LEU A 286 -9.49 2.57 10.12
CA LEU A 286 -10.22 2.11 8.94
C LEU A 286 -11.23 1.06 9.39
N VAL A 287 -12.50 1.32 9.11
CA VAL A 287 -13.61 0.40 9.39
C VAL A 287 -14.26 -0.04 8.10
N ILE A 288 -14.43 -1.36 7.91
CA ILE A 288 -15.08 -1.92 6.73
C ILE A 288 -16.23 -2.78 7.20
N THR A 289 -17.44 -2.28 7.01
CA THR A 289 -18.69 -2.92 7.48
C THR A 289 -19.20 -3.91 6.44
N GLY A 290 -19.49 -5.12 6.86
CA GLY A 290 -20.07 -6.16 6.02
C GLY A 290 -21.31 -6.82 6.63
N THR A 291 -22.02 -7.65 5.84
CA THR A 291 -23.27 -8.29 6.25
C THR A 291 -23.09 -9.46 7.22
N LYS A 292 -21.86 -9.95 7.43
CA LYS A 292 -21.56 -11.06 8.35
C LYS A 292 -20.61 -10.65 9.48
N GLY A 293 -20.00 -9.48 9.39
CA GLY A 293 -19.04 -8.97 10.35
C GLY A 293 -18.36 -7.73 9.80
N TYR A 294 -17.34 -7.24 10.45
CA TYR A 294 -16.60 -6.07 10.01
C TYR A 294 -15.09 -6.23 10.22
N VAL A 295 -14.33 -5.46 9.47
CA VAL A 295 -12.88 -5.32 9.68
C VAL A 295 -12.61 -4.02 10.40
N TYR A 296 -11.79 -4.08 11.43
CA TYR A 296 -11.27 -2.93 12.16
C TYR A 296 -9.75 -2.88 12.07
N VAL A 297 -9.23 -1.76 11.56
CA VAL A 297 -7.80 -1.48 11.50
C VAL A 297 -7.53 -0.27 12.39
N PRO A 298 -6.80 -0.44 13.50
CA PRO A 298 -6.60 0.65 14.47
C PRO A 298 -5.67 1.74 13.93
N ALA A 299 -5.70 2.87 14.61
CA ALA A 299 -4.83 4.01 14.32
C ALA A 299 -3.34 3.71 14.59
N PRO A 300 -2.42 4.17 13.72
CA PRO A 300 -2.66 4.77 12.41
C PRO A 300 -2.79 3.68 11.33
N TRP A 301 -4.00 3.43 10.85
CA TRP A 301 -4.31 2.31 9.96
C TRP A 301 -3.42 2.21 8.71
N TRP A 302 -2.95 3.34 8.19
CA TRP A 302 -2.07 3.39 7.01
C TRP A 302 -0.61 2.97 7.29
N LYS A 303 -0.31 2.61 8.54
CA LYS A 303 0.98 2.09 9.01
C LYS A 303 0.78 0.90 9.94
N THR A 304 -0.33 0.21 9.82
CA THR A 304 -0.63 -0.88 10.74
C THR A 304 0.16 -2.15 10.40
N ASP A 305 0.47 -2.89 11.42
CA ASP A 305 1.01 -4.25 11.36
C ASP A 305 -0.04 -5.31 11.71
N TYR A 306 -1.26 -4.90 12.07
CA TYR A 306 -2.35 -5.81 12.35
C TYR A 306 -3.72 -5.23 12.00
N PHE A 307 -4.71 -6.12 11.85
CA PHE A 307 -6.12 -5.79 11.76
C PHE A 307 -6.95 -6.88 12.43
N GLU A 308 -8.20 -6.58 12.71
CA GLU A 308 -9.13 -7.51 13.31
C GLU A 308 -10.35 -7.72 12.41
N VAL A 309 -10.78 -8.98 12.32
CA VAL A 309 -12.09 -9.33 11.77
C VAL A 309 -12.98 -9.64 12.95
N ARG A 310 -14.06 -8.90 13.08
CA ARG A 310 -14.98 -8.96 14.20
C ARG A 310 -16.37 -9.35 13.74
N TYR A 311 -17.01 -10.20 14.52
CA TYR A 311 -18.34 -10.75 14.27
C TYR A 311 -19.28 -10.42 15.41
N GLU A 312 -20.59 -10.67 15.24
CA GLU A 312 -21.58 -10.55 16.31
C GLU A 312 -21.22 -11.48 17.48
N ASN A 313 -20.85 -12.72 17.19
CA ASN A 313 -20.26 -13.59 18.19
C ASN A 313 -18.79 -13.23 18.39
N ILE A 314 -18.48 -12.62 19.54
CA ILE A 314 -17.11 -12.16 19.87
C ILE A 314 -16.10 -13.30 19.97
N GLU A 315 -16.52 -14.54 20.19
CA GLU A 315 -15.62 -15.71 20.23
C GLU A 315 -15.04 -16.05 18.84
N GLU A 316 -15.68 -15.56 17.77
CA GLU A 316 -15.22 -15.74 16.40
C GLU A 316 -14.26 -14.65 15.93
N ASN A 317 -14.03 -13.62 16.75
CA ASN A 317 -13.15 -12.52 16.43
C ASN A 317 -11.72 -13.02 16.22
N LYS A 318 -11.04 -12.49 15.17
CA LYS A 318 -9.68 -12.87 14.84
C LYS A 318 -8.82 -11.64 14.61
N ARG A 319 -7.62 -11.67 15.18
CA ARG A 319 -6.57 -10.68 14.92
C ARG A 319 -5.55 -11.27 13.95
N TYR A 320 -5.19 -10.50 12.93
CA TYR A 320 -4.23 -10.87 11.92
C TYR A 320 -3.03 -9.94 12.02
N PHE A 321 -1.85 -10.51 12.28
CA PHE A 321 -0.63 -9.75 12.51
C PHE A 321 0.40 -10.00 11.41
N TYR A 322 0.98 -8.92 10.87
CA TYR A 322 2.00 -8.95 9.84
C TYR A 322 3.04 -7.84 10.09
N PRO A 323 4.31 -8.16 10.37
CA PRO A 323 5.33 -7.15 10.60
C PRO A 323 5.40 -6.11 9.48
N LEU A 324 5.48 -4.85 9.86
CA LEU A 324 5.62 -3.72 8.95
C LEU A 324 7.02 -3.13 9.06
N ASP A 325 7.90 -3.50 8.13
CA ASP A 325 9.25 -2.96 8.06
C ASP A 325 9.28 -1.67 7.24
N GLY A 326 10.07 -0.67 7.70
CA GLY A 326 10.32 0.56 6.96
C GLY A 326 9.06 1.35 6.63
N GLU A 327 8.05 1.30 7.47
CA GLU A 327 6.75 1.96 7.25
C GLU A 327 6.07 1.61 5.89
N GLY A 328 6.41 0.46 5.30
CA GLY A 328 5.89 0.02 4.00
C GLY A 328 6.74 0.43 2.79
N ILE A 329 7.68 1.37 2.93
CA ILE A 329 8.52 1.88 1.83
C ILE A 329 9.37 0.75 1.21
N ARG A 330 9.92 -0.17 2.01
CA ARG A 330 10.68 -1.32 1.49
C ARG A 330 9.87 -2.18 0.55
N TYR A 331 8.60 -2.42 0.87
CA TYR A 331 7.70 -3.21 0.03
C TYR A 331 7.35 -2.49 -1.27
N GLU A 332 7.21 -1.16 -1.22
CA GLU A 332 7.01 -0.30 -2.39
C GLU A 332 8.22 -0.37 -3.33
N ILE A 333 9.44 -0.21 -2.82
CA ILE A 333 10.68 -0.32 -3.61
C ILE A 333 10.79 -1.71 -4.25
N VAL A 334 10.51 -2.77 -3.51
CA VAL A 334 10.52 -4.15 -4.04
C VAL A 334 9.46 -4.34 -5.12
N SER A 335 8.27 -3.77 -4.96
CA SER A 335 7.19 -3.84 -5.96
C SER A 335 7.57 -3.10 -7.24
N PHE A 336 8.17 -1.92 -7.11
CA PHE A 336 8.65 -1.13 -8.24
C PHE A 336 9.75 -1.87 -9.04
N SER A 337 10.77 -2.38 -8.35
CA SER A 337 11.84 -3.16 -8.97
C SER A 337 11.30 -4.40 -9.71
N ARG A 338 10.30 -5.07 -9.16
CA ARG A 338 9.64 -6.22 -9.81
C ARG A 338 8.85 -5.82 -11.04
N ALA A 339 8.15 -4.70 -10.98
CA ALA A 339 7.39 -4.19 -12.12
C ALA A 339 8.32 -3.93 -13.31
N ILE A 340 9.51 -3.37 -13.06
CA ILE A 340 10.54 -3.15 -14.07
C ILE A 340 11.07 -4.49 -14.62
N ASP A 341 11.41 -5.43 -13.73
CA ASP A 341 11.96 -6.74 -14.13
C ASP A 341 11.01 -7.61 -14.96
N SER A 342 9.70 -7.46 -14.75
CA SER A 342 8.70 -8.38 -15.32
C SER A 342 8.09 -7.93 -16.65
N ASP A 343 8.42 -6.74 -17.14
CA ASP A 343 7.73 -6.06 -18.25
C ASP A 343 6.19 -5.99 -18.07
N LYS A 344 5.71 -6.24 -16.84
CA LYS A 344 4.29 -6.21 -16.49
C LYS A 344 4.11 -5.21 -15.35
N ASN A 345 3.06 -4.40 -15.45
CA ASN A 345 2.67 -3.59 -14.31
C ASN A 345 2.14 -4.51 -13.20
N THR A 346 3.02 -4.84 -12.25
CA THR A 346 2.70 -5.65 -11.06
C THR A 346 2.33 -4.77 -9.86
N SER A 347 2.00 -3.51 -10.10
CA SER A 347 1.55 -2.60 -9.04
C SER A 347 0.30 -3.13 -8.36
N TYR A 348 0.25 -3.03 -7.04
CA TYR A 348 -0.95 -3.33 -6.27
C TYR A 348 -2.02 -2.24 -6.40
N ILE A 349 -1.69 -1.10 -7.01
CA ILE A 349 -2.61 -0.01 -7.34
C ILE A 349 -2.83 -0.05 -8.85
N SER A 350 -4.07 -0.29 -9.28
CA SER A 350 -4.41 -0.27 -10.70
C SER A 350 -4.47 1.17 -11.21
N GLU A 351 -4.26 1.34 -12.51
CA GLU A 351 -4.44 2.61 -13.21
C GLU A 351 -5.81 3.23 -12.90
N SER A 352 -6.89 2.44 -12.90
CA SER A 352 -8.24 2.92 -12.62
C SER A 352 -8.36 3.53 -11.21
N VAL A 353 -7.65 3.00 -10.21
CA VAL A 353 -7.61 3.56 -8.86
C VAL A 353 -6.90 4.91 -8.85
N SER A 354 -5.73 5.02 -9.48
CA SER A 354 -4.99 6.30 -9.56
C SER A 354 -5.78 7.38 -10.31
N VAL A 355 -6.45 7.00 -11.40
CA VAL A 355 -7.33 7.89 -12.19
C VAL A 355 -8.54 8.33 -11.33
N ALA A 356 -9.17 7.43 -10.58
CA ALA A 356 -10.28 7.79 -9.68
C ALA A 356 -9.84 8.71 -8.54
N ILE A 357 -8.63 8.54 -8.01
CA ILE A 357 -8.05 9.47 -7.03
C ILE A 357 -7.88 10.85 -7.69
N ALA A 358 -7.30 10.93 -8.89
CA ALA A 358 -7.14 12.17 -9.62
C ALA A 358 -8.49 12.87 -9.93
N LYS A 359 -9.54 12.11 -10.21
CA LYS A 359 -10.91 12.63 -10.38
C LYS A 359 -11.44 13.33 -9.12
N ILE A 360 -11.22 12.76 -7.94
CA ILE A 360 -11.59 13.42 -6.67
C ILE A 360 -10.74 14.69 -6.44
N MET A 361 -9.43 14.67 -6.79
CA MET A 361 -8.60 15.87 -6.74
C MET A 361 -9.14 16.95 -7.69
N GLU A 362 -9.50 16.60 -8.93
CA GLU A 362 -10.07 17.53 -9.91
C GLU A 362 -11.37 18.15 -9.38
N GLN A 363 -12.27 17.37 -8.83
CA GLN A 363 -13.51 17.87 -8.20
C GLN A 363 -13.20 18.89 -7.10
N PHE A 364 -12.27 18.59 -6.22
CA PHE A 364 -11.86 19.50 -5.14
C PHE A 364 -11.28 20.82 -5.70
N TYR A 365 -10.30 20.73 -6.59
CA TYR A 365 -9.61 21.92 -7.10
C TYR A 365 -10.43 22.74 -8.08
N SER A 366 -11.43 22.16 -8.75
CA SER A 366 -12.43 22.90 -9.56
C SER A 366 -13.38 23.74 -8.71
N GLY A 367 -13.50 23.43 -7.41
CA GLY A 367 -14.35 24.18 -6.48
C GLY A 367 -15.74 23.55 -6.27
N ASP A 368 -15.95 22.32 -6.74
CA ASP A 368 -17.15 21.55 -6.43
C ASP A 368 -17.06 20.98 -5.00
N VAL A 369 -17.11 21.90 -4.04
CA VAL A 369 -16.90 21.65 -2.61
C VAL A 369 -17.87 22.46 -1.79
N ILE A 370 -18.45 21.85 -0.77
CA ILE A 370 -19.25 22.53 0.25
C ILE A 370 -18.31 23.07 1.32
N LEU A 371 -18.27 24.39 1.47
CA LEU A 371 -17.41 25.01 2.48
C LEU A 371 -18.14 25.11 3.83
N ILE A 372 -17.44 24.71 4.89
CA ILE A 372 -17.82 24.97 6.28
C ILE A 372 -16.84 25.97 6.91
N LYS A 373 -17.35 26.83 7.76
CA LYS A 373 -16.58 27.88 8.46
C LYS A 373 -16.02 27.36 9.77
#